data_a94b8ae30e9f227e317fe8899a8926b5
#
_entry.id   a94b8ae30e9f227e317fe8899a8926b5
#
_cell.length_a   1.000
_cell.length_b   1.000
_cell.length_c   1.000
_cell.angle_alpha   90.00
_cell.angle_beta   90.00
_cell.angle_gamma   90.00
#
_symmetry.space_group_name_H-M   'P 1'
#
loop_
_entity.id
_entity.type
_entity.pdbx_description
1 polymer ?
#
loop_
_entity_poly.entity_id
_entity_poly.type
_entity_poly.pdbx_seq_one_letter_code
_entity_poly.pdbx_strand_id
1 'polypeptide(L)'
;MPNKSNNISRMAMKAMGLFGGVQVMGILCSIIRTKLVALWIGPVGIGLFGLFNNALEMISTGTNLGIRSSSVRDISQAMDNRDTGLVARMVTVVRKWSLWLGLAGALITLALAPMLSQITFGDSFHIWGFVALSVAVLLQALTNGEYAILQGTARLKRLASVTLWGTLVGLAVSIPLFYWLRQDSILPSIIAYALALAASAWLLRNRDYPSVQVSRRETVDLGKGFVRLGIFMTLGNFAGILASYAFNAWLNTHAGTEVVGYYQAGYTLINKYTGLILAALGMEYYPRLSKVAESRLRLRAYVSQEINVAIAVMAPVVALFILLRQLVVWILYTPEFDVILTFVSWGMIGTILRTLSWCLAFTILAKGDGKTYLWTEVASAIINLVLNIVFYRWWGFTGLGVAFLVSYLLYTLIVAVVYFRIYRLQVSPASVYNLVWTLAIAAGVMAAMESGVTPVAIVLTLVSIAVATRQVLAMWRR
;
A
#
# COMPACT_ATOMS: atom_id res chain seq x y z
N MET A 1 35.35 20.77 -11.55
CA MET A 1 34.70 19.87 -10.58
C MET A 1 33.48 19.14 -11.17
N PRO A 2 33.54 18.51 -12.33
CA PRO A 2 32.39 17.86 -12.96
C PRO A 2 32.17 16.39 -12.53
N ASN A 3 33.07 15.79 -11.76
CA ASN A 3 33.03 14.32 -11.55
C ASN A 3 32.25 13.83 -10.32
N LYS A 4 31.89 14.71 -9.37
CA LYS A 4 31.13 14.31 -8.17
C LYS A 4 29.62 14.21 -8.44
N SER A 5 29.02 15.05 -9.26
CA SER A 5 27.57 15.01 -9.55
C SER A 5 27.19 13.81 -10.42
N ASN A 6 28.03 13.43 -11.40
CA ASN A 6 27.85 12.25 -12.23
C ASN A 6 27.95 10.92 -11.44
N ASN A 7 28.78 10.87 -10.40
CA ASN A 7 28.89 9.70 -9.54
C ASN A 7 27.67 9.55 -8.62
N ILE A 8 27.11 10.65 -8.11
CA ILE A 8 25.90 10.63 -7.26
C ILE A 8 24.69 10.21 -8.08
N SER A 9 24.52 10.73 -9.30
CA SER A 9 23.40 10.33 -10.17
C SER A 9 23.51 8.87 -10.62
N ARG A 10 24.71 8.37 -10.90
CA ARG A 10 24.97 6.95 -11.25
C ARG A 10 24.72 6.01 -10.08
N MET A 11 25.09 6.40 -8.86
CA MET A 11 24.77 5.64 -7.64
C MET A 11 23.27 5.61 -7.36
N ALA A 12 22.58 6.75 -7.53
CA ALA A 12 21.14 6.84 -7.38
C ALA A 12 20.40 5.96 -8.41
N MET A 13 20.78 6.00 -9.68
CA MET A 13 20.20 5.14 -10.72
C MET A 13 20.46 3.66 -10.46
N LYS A 14 21.66 3.26 -10.01
CA LYS A 14 21.93 1.87 -9.62
C LYS A 14 21.11 1.42 -8.43
N ALA A 15 20.90 2.29 -7.44
CA ALA A 15 20.06 2.00 -6.29
C ALA A 15 18.58 1.87 -6.72
N MET A 16 18.07 2.78 -7.55
CA MET A 16 16.71 2.71 -8.10
C MET A 16 16.49 1.42 -8.91
N GLY A 17 17.44 1.04 -9.78
CA GLY A 17 17.36 -0.22 -10.53
C GLY A 17 17.34 -1.45 -9.63
N LEU A 18 18.17 -1.46 -8.57
CA LEU A 18 18.21 -2.56 -7.61
C LEU A 18 16.89 -2.66 -6.82
N PHE A 19 16.36 -1.54 -6.33
CA PHE A 19 15.08 -1.52 -5.61
C PHE A 19 13.90 -1.86 -6.51
N GLY A 20 13.90 -1.35 -7.75
CA GLY A 20 12.91 -1.72 -8.75
C GLY A 20 12.89 -3.22 -9.02
N GLY A 21 14.08 -3.83 -9.19
CA GLY A 21 14.19 -5.28 -9.38
C GLY A 21 13.70 -6.09 -8.19
N VAL A 22 14.03 -5.69 -6.96
CA VAL A 22 13.53 -6.34 -5.74
C VAL A 22 12.02 -6.18 -5.60
N GLN A 23 11.47 -5.01 -5.94
CA GLN A 23 10.03 -4.79 -5.92
C GLN A 23 9.29 -5.67 -6.94
N VAL A 24 9.79 -5.77 -8.15
CA VAL A 24 9.25 -6.67 -9.19
C VAL A 24 9.30 -8.13 -8.70
N MET A 25 10.42 -8.57 -8.13
CA MET A 25 10.53 -9.93 -7.59
C MET A 25 9.55 -10.16 -6.43
N GLY A 26 9.38 -9.19 -5.55
CA GLY A 26 8.37 -9.24 -4.48
C GLY A 26 6.95 -9.39 -5.01
N ILE A 27 6.62 -8.69 -6.09
CA ILE A 27 5.33 -8.81 -6.77
C ILE A 27 5.16 -10.21 -7.37
N LEU A 28 6.17 -10.72 -8.07
CA LEU A 28 6.13 -12.08 -8.65
C LEU A 28 5.94 -13.15 -7.56
N CYS A 29 6.68 -13.07 -6.46
CA CYS A 29 6.50 -13.96 -5.32
C CYS A 29 5.09 -13.86 -4.72
N SER A 30 4.55 -12.65 -4.63
CA SER A 30 3.17 -12.44 -4.16
C SER A 30 2.13 -13.05 -5.11
N ILE A 31 2.33 -12.92 -6.42
CA ILE A 31 1.46 -13.53 -7.45
C ILE A 31 1.49 -15.04 -7.33
N ILE A 32 2.68 -15.63 -7.27
CA ILE A 32 2.86 -17.09 -7.14
C ILE A 32 2.16 -17.58 -5.87
N ARG A 33 2.41 -16.94 -4.73
CA ARG A 33 1.77 -17.28 -3.47
C ARG A 33 0.24 -17.22 -3.56
N THR A 34 -0.30 -16.13 -4.08
CA THR A 34 -1.76 -15.93 -4.22
C THR A 34 -2.37 -16.99 -5.14
N LYS A 35 -1.70 -17.29 -6.27
CA LYS A 35 -2.13 -18.33 -7.20
C LYS A 35 -2.15 -19.72 -6.56
N LEU A 36 -1.11 -20.06 -5.79
CA LEU A 36 -1.05 -21.35 -5.10
C LEU A 36 -2.11 -21.51 -4.01
N VAL A 37 -2.37 -20.44 -3.24
CA VAL A 37 -3.47 -20.43 -2.26
C VAL A 37 -4.81 -20.59 -2.97
N ALA A 38 -5.04 -19.86 -4.07
CA ALA A 38 -6.28 -19.97 -4.84
C ALA A 38 -6.48 -21.38 -5.44
N LEU A 39 -5.40 -22.01 -5.96
CA LEU A 39 -5.46 -23.34 -6.57
C LEU A 39 -5.67 -24.47 -5.55
N TRP A 40 -5.00 -24.41 -4.40
CA TRP A 40 -4.98 -25.52 -3.45
C TRP A 40 -6.00 -25.40 -2.31
N ILE A 41 -6.39 -24.17 -1.99
CA ILE A 41 -7.26 -23.88 -0.85
C ILE A 41 -8.57 -23.19 -1.31
N GLY A 42 -8.52 -22.48 -2.43
CA GLY A 42 -9.67 -21.76 -2.98
C GLY A 42 -9.95 -20.41 -2.32
N PRO A 43 -11.16 -19.85 -2.53
CA PRO A 43 -11.55 -18.54 -2.01
C PRO A 43 -11.47 -18.43 -0.49
N VAL A 44 -11.82 -19.49 0.25
CA VAL A 44 -11.72 -19.52 1.72
C VAL A 44 -10.28 -19.28 2.17
N GLY A 45 -9.29 -19.86 1.47
CA GLY A 45 -7.87 -19.64 1.77
C GLY A 45 -7.45 -18.20 1.56
N ILE A 46 -7.89 -17.56 0.49
CA ILE A 46 -7.64 -16.14 0.23
C ILE A 46 -8.31 -15.27 1.31
N GLY A 47 -9.53 -15.65 1.74
CA GLY A 47 -10.26 -14.97 2.80
C GLY A 47 -9.55 -15.02 4.16
N LEU A 48 -9.17 -16.21 4.61
CA LEU A 48 -8.41 -16.42 5.84
C LEU A 48 -7.09 -15.65 5.81
N PHE A 49 -6.36 -15.76 4.69
CA PHE A 49 -5.11 -15.04 4.49
C PHE A 49 -5.31 -13.52 4.58
N GLY A 50 -6.38 -13.00 3.96
CA GLY A 50 -6.74 -11.59 4.04
C GLY A 50 -7.10 -11.14 5.45
N LEU A 51 -7.95 -11.88 6.17
CA LEU A 51 -8.39 -11.56 7.53
C LEU A 51 -7.20 -11.49 8.51
N PHE A 52 -6.34 -12.51 8.53
CA PHE A 52 -5.18 -12.51 9.42
C PHE A 52 -4.14 -11.46 9.03
N ASN A 53 -3.90 -11.20 7.74
CA ASN A 53 -2.99 -10.13 7.33
C ASN A 53 -3.54 -8.73 7.63
N ASN A 54 -4.84 -8.49 7.47
CA ASN A 54 -5.45 -7.20 7.83
C ASN A 54 -5.38 -6.98 9.35
N ALA A 55 -5.60 -8.01 10.15
CA ALA A 55 -5.42 -7.96 11.60
C ALA A 55 -3.95 -7.68 11.96
N LEU A 56 -3.01 -8.40 11.34
CA LEU A 56 -1.57 -8.20 11.54
C LEU A 56 -1.15 -6.77 11.17
N GLU A 57 -1.63 -6.24 10.04
CA GLU A 57 -1.34 -4.88 9.58
C GLU A 57 -1.90 -3.83 10.52
N MET A 58 -3.15 -3.99 10.97
CA MET A 58 -3.80 -3.09 11.92
C MET A 58 -3.02 -3.03 13.24
N ILE A 59 -2.74 -4.19 13.85
CA ILE A 59 -2.03 -4.27 15.12
C ILE A 59 -0.60 -3.74 14.98
N SER A 60 0.12 -4.20 13.96
CA SER A 60 1.50 -3.77 13.73
C SER A 60 1.61 -2.27 13.46
N THR A 61 0.68 -1.69 12.70
CA THR A 61 0.68 -0.24 12.44
C THR A 61 0.37 0.54 13.71
N GLY A 62 -0.60 0.10 14.49
CA GLY A 62 -0.97 0.73 15.76
C GLY A 62 0.12 0.63 16.82
N THR A 63 0.88 -0.45 16.88
CA THR A 63 1.89 -0.70 17.92
C THR A 63 3.30 -0.26 17.53
N ASN A 64 3.69 -0.34 16.26
CA ASN A 64 5.02 0.07 15.79
C ASN A 64 5.23 1.59 15.72
N LEU A 65 4.17 2.38 15.88
CA LEU A 65 4.21 3.84 15.99
C LEU A 65 5.09 4.52 14.92
N GLY A 66 5.11 4.00 13.69
CA GLY A 66 5.86 4.57 12.56
C GLY A 66 7.38 4.57 12.72
N ILE A 67 7.95 3.77 13.64
CA ILE A 67 9.39 3.73 13.93
C ILE A 67 10.25 3.53 12.68
N ARG A 68 9.74 2.76 11.69
CA ARG A 68 10.46 2.53 10.44
C ARG A 68 10.75 3.81 9.66
N SER A 69 9.78 4.72 9.55
CA SER A 69 9.92 5.94 8.77
C SER A 69 10.62 7.06 9.54
N SER A 70 10.30 7.20 10.83
CA SER A 70 10.80 8.29 11.65
C SER A 70 12.26 8.09 12.07
N SER A 71 12.69 6.87 12.43
CA SER A 71 14.08 6.59 12.84
C SER A 71 15.07 6.66 11.68
N VAL A 72 14.63 6.42 10.43
CA VAL A 72 15.47 6.61 9.25
C VAL A 72 15.99 8.04 9.17
N ARG A 73 15.13 9.02 9.44
CA ARG A 73 15.51 10.44 9.43
C ARG A 73 16.63 10.74 10.45
N ASP A 74 16.44 10.30 11.69
CA ASP A 74 17.38 10.62 12.77
C ASP A 74 18.73 9.90 12.58
N ILE A 75 18.72 8.65 12.11
CA ILE A 75 19.94 7.92 11.74
C ILE A 75 20.66 8.63 10.57
N SER A 76 19.93 9.06 9.53
CA SER A 76 20.52 9.74 8.39
C SER A 76 21.15 11.08 8.80
N GLN A 77 20.53 11.84 9.70
CA GLN A 77 21.10 13.09 10.23
C GLN A 77 22.38 12.82 11.03
N ALA A 78 22.42 11.76 11.84
CA ALA A 78 23.63 11.35 12.57
C ALA A 78 24.75 10.94 11.60
N MET A 79 24.43 10.27 10.50
CA MET A 79 25.37 9.91 9.43
C MET A 79 25.96 11.14 8.72
N ASP A 80 25.13 12.14 8.42
CA ASP A 80 25.55 13.38 7.76
C ASP A 80 26.53 14.18 8.63
N ASN A 81 26.36 14.17 9.95
CA ASN A 81 27.24 14.78 10.93
C ASN A 81 28.56 14.02 11.12
N ARG A 82 28.73 12.83 10.49
CA ARG A 82 29.90 11.95 10.61
C ARG A 82 30.22 11.51 12.06
N ASP A 83 29.26 11.56 12.93
CA ASP A 83 29.40 11.10 14.32
C ASP A 83 29.09 9.61 14.42
N THR A 84 30.12 8.78 14.25
CA THR A 84 30.00 7.33 14.30
C THR A 84 29.52 6.82 15.67
N GLY A 85 29.83 7.55 16.74
CA GLY A 85 29.39 7.22 18.09
C GLY A 85 27.87 7.45 18.26
N LEU A 86 27.37 8.56 17.76
CA LEU A 86 25.93 8.86 17.74
C LEU A 86 25.17 7.86 16.88
N VAL A 87 25.69 7.51 15.70
CA VAL A 87 25.07 6.49 14.83
C VAL A 87 24.97 5.14 15.55
N ALA A 88 26.03 4.68 16.23
CA ALA A 88 26.03 3.43 16.96
C ALA A 88 25.01 3.45 18.13
N ARG A 89 24.88 4.57 18.85
CA ARG A 89 23.84 4.78 19.87
C ARG A 89 22.44 4.74 19.26
N MET A 90 22.20 5.46 18.18
CA MET A 90 20.89 5.46 17.50
C MET A 90 20.50 4.08 16.98
N VAL A 91 21.43 3.32 16.38
CA VAL A 91 21.20 1.94 15.95
C VAL A 91 20.78 1.06 17.15
N THR A 92 21.46 1.21 18.28
CA THR A 92 21.14 0.47 19.51
C THR A 92 19.76 0.86 20.06
N VAL A 93 19.46 2.14 20.07
CA VAL A 93 18.17 2.69 20.51
C VAL A 93 17.03 2.18 19.64
N VAL A 94 17.17 2.21 18.31
CA VAL A 94 16.15 1.73 17.38
C VAL A 94 15.90 0.22 17.58
N ARG A 95 16.94 -0.60 17.79
CA ARG A 95 16.79 -2.03 18.10
C ARG A 95 16.03 -2.26 19.41
N LYS A 96 16.36 -1.51 20.47
CA LYS A 96 15.64 -1.61 21.76
C LYS A 96 14.17 -1.20 21.63
N TRP A 97 13.89 -0.09 20.96
CA TRP A 97 12.52 0.36 20.75
C TRP A 97 11.72 -0.61 19.88
N SER A 98 12.32 -1.17 18.81
CA SER A 98 11.66 -2.18 17.99
C SER A 98 11.33 -3.44 18.79
N LEU A 99 12.20 -3.85 19.72
CA LEU A 99 11.91 -4.96 20.63
C LEU A 99 10.80 -4.59 21.62
N TRP A 100 10.84 -3.41 22.25
CA TRP A 100 9.82 -2.99 23.22
C TRP A 100 8.44 -2.85 22.57
N LEU A 101 8.38 -2.19 21.43
CA LEU A 101 7.13 -2.03 20.68
C LEU A 101 6.62 -3.37 20.13
N GLY A 102 7.53 -4.24 19.67
CA GLY A 102 7.18 -5.58 19.23
C GLY A 102 6.63 -6.44 20.35
N LEU A 103 7.26 -6.42 21.55
CA LEU A 103 6.76 -7.11 22.74
C LEU A 103 5.42 -6.53 23.21
N ALA A 104 5.30 -5.21 23.23
CA ALA A 104 4.03 -4.56 23.57
C ALA A 104 2.93 -4.95 22.58
N GLY A 105 3.21 -4.93 21.28
CA GLY A 105 2.27 -5.36 20.24
C GLY A 105 1.88 -6.84 20.37
N ALA A 106 2.84 -7.70 20.66
CA ALA A 106 2.57 -9.13 20.91
C ALA A 106 1.69 -9.33 22.15
N LEU A 107 2.00 -8.65 23.26
CA LEU A 107 1.22 -8.72 24.50
C LEU A 107 -0.20 -8.16 24.31
N ILE A 108 -0.35 -7.04 23.60
CA ILE A 108 -1.66 -6.49 23.24
C ILE A 108 -2.45 -7.50 22.40
N THR A 109 -1.80 -8.13 21.41
CA THR A 109 -2.44 -9.14 20.57
C THR A 109 -2.89 -10.35 21.39
N LEU A 110 -2.06 -10.82 22.32
CA LEU A 110 -2.41 -11.92 23.24
C LEU A 110 -3.59 -11.54 24.14
N ALA A 111 -3.56 -10.37 24.74
CA ALA A 111 -4.62 -9.90 25.63
C ALA A 111 -5.95 -9.70 24.90
N LEU A 112 -5.89 -9.21 23.66
CA LEU A 112 -7.07 -8.95 22.83
C LEU A 112 -7.46 -10.16 21.94
N ALA A 113 -6.75 -11.29 21.99
CA ALA A 113 -7.03 -12.46 21.13
C ALA A 113 -8.49 -12.95 21.19
N PRO A 114 -9.14 -13.06 22.36
CA PRO A 114 -10.54 -13.43 22.41
C PRO A 114 -11.47 -12.41 21.73
N MET A 115 -11.24 -11.13 21.95
CA MET A 115 -11.99 -10.03 21.35
C MET A 115 -11.78 -9.99 19.82
N LEU A 116 -10.54 -10.15 19.35
CA LEU A 116 -10.20 -10.16 17.93
C LEU A 116 -10.83 -11.36 17.23
N SER A 117 -10.85 -12.55 17.86
CA SER A 117 -11.53 -13.73 17.33
C SER A 117 -13.03 -13.47 17.18
N GLN A 118 -13.67 -12.93 18.21
CA GLN A 118 -15.09 -12.63 18.18
C GLN A 118 -15.45 -11.57 17.14
N ILE A 119 -14.67 -10.50 17.03
CA ILE A 119 -14.92 -9.43 16.05
C ILE A 119 -14.67 -9.93 14.62
N THR A 120 -13.61 -10.70 14.39
CA THR A 120 -13.20 -11.10 13.04
C THR A 120 -13.99 -12.28 12.53
N PHE A 121 -14.21 -13.30 13.36
CA PHE A 121 -14.81 -14.58 12.97
C PHE A 121 -16.21 -14.83 13.57
N GLY A 122 -16.60 -14.09 14.60
CA GLY A 122 -17.86 -14.28 15.31
C GLY A 122 -17.83 -15.48 16.27
N ASP A 123 -16.65 -16.06 16.50
CA ASP A 123 -16.47 -17.25 17.33
C ASP A 123 -15.23 -17.18 18.22
N SER A 124 -15.10 -18.18 19.10
CA SER A 124 -13.92 -18.32 19.98
C SER A 124 -12.93 -19.38 19.47
N PHE A 125 -13.21 -20.04 18.35
CA PHE A 125 -12.35 -21.09 17.81
C PHE A 125 -11.00 -20.55 17.31
N HIS A 126 -11.01 -19.33 16.77
CA HIS A 126 -9.83 -18.69 16.17
C HIS A 126 -8.95 -17.94 17.20
N ILE A 127 -9.20 -18.02 18.52
CA ILE A 127 -8.36 -17.40 19.56
C ILE A 127 -6.91 -17.84 19.41
N TRP A 128 -6.66 -19.14 19.24
CA TRP A 128 -5.30 -19.66 19.05
C TRP A 128 -4.61 -19.11 17.78
N GLY A 129 -5.42 -18.78 16.77
CA GLY A 129 -4.92 -18.07 15.58
C GLY A 129 -4.33 -16.71 15.91
N PHE A 130 -5.01 -15.91 16.73
CA PHE A 130 -4.50 -14.61 17.18
C PHE A 130 -3.34 -14.74 18.19
N VAL A 131 -3.37 -15.75 19.05
CA VAL A 131 -2.23 -16.08 19.92
C VAL A 131 -0.98 -16.35 19.07
N ALA A 132 -1.09 -17.18 18.04
CA ALA A 132 0.03 -17.45 17.12
C ALA A 132 0.42 -16.20 16.29
N LEU A 133 -0.55 -15.37 15.88
CA LEU A 133 -0.31 -14.12 15.15
C LEU A 133 0.53 -13.12 15.95
N SER A 134 0.48 -13.16 17.30
CA SER A 134 1.30 -12.30 18.16
C SER A 134 2.80 -12.46 17.91
N VAL A 135 3.23 -13.67 17.53
CA VAL A 135 4.62 -13.94 17.12
C VAL A 135 4.97 -13.19 15.85
N ALA A 136 4.07 -13.18 14.85
CA ALA A 136 4.27 -12.43 13.61
C ALA A 136 4.34 -10.92 13.85
N VAL A 137 3.56 -10.37 14.80
CA VAL A 137 3.63 -8.96 15.22
C VAL A 137 5.01 -8.62 15.75
N LEU A 138 5.55 -9.44 16.66
CA LEU A 138 6.89 -9.26 17.21
C LEU A 138 7.97 -9.32 16.10
N LEU A 139 7.93 -10.34 15.28
CA LEU A 139 8.89 -10.54 14.19
C LEU A 139 8.86 -9.37 13.18
N GLN A 140 7.67 -8.86 12.87
CA GLN A 140 7.51 -7.72 11.98
C GLN A 140 8.08 -6.43 12.57
N ALA A 141 7.92 -6.20 13.88
CA ALA A 141 8.50 -5.05 14.57
C ALA A 141 10.04 -5.08 14.53
N LEU A 142 10.64 -6.25 14.81
CA LEU A 142 12.09 -6.44 14.73
C LEU A 142 12.62 -6.22 13.31
N THR A 143 11.93 -6.77 12.32
CA THR A 143 12.27 -6.61 10.89
C THR A 143 12.22 -5.14 10.48
N ASN A 144 11.18 -4.40 10.89
CA ASN A 144 11.03 -2.97 10.59
C ASN A 144 12.16 -2.13 11.21
N GLY A 145 12.64 -2.49 12.40
CA GLY A 145 13.79 -1.84 13.03
C GLY A 145 15.08 -2.02 12.24
N GLU A 146 15.40 -3.25 11.81
CA GLU A 146 16.59 -3.51 10.99
C GLU A 146 16.47 -2.86 9.60
N TYR A 147 15.26 -2.82 9.00
CA TYR A 147 15.02 -2.09 7.75
C TYR A 147 15.30 -0.60 7.88
N ALA A 148 14.85 0.02 8.99
CA ALA A 148 15.12 1.43 9.27
C ALA A 148 16.62 1.70 9.42
N ILE A 149 17.35 0.83 10.12
CA ILE A 149 18.80 0.94 10.31
C ILE A 149 19.53 0.83 8.96
N LEU A 150 19.21 -0.18 8.14
CA LEU A 150 19.81 -0.36 6.82
C LEU A 150 19.52 0.82 5.89
N GLN A 151 18.32 1.37 5.94
CA GLN A 151 17.90 2.51 5.15
C GLN A 151 18.58 3.80 5.63
N GLY A 152 18.55 4.08 6.95
CA GLY A 152 19.15 5.27 7.55
C GLY A 152 20.67 5.32 7.43
N THR A 153 21.35 4.16 7.43
CA THR A 153 22.78 4.04 7.21
C THR A 153 23.16 3.92 5.72
N ALA A 154 22.20 4.16 4.81
CA ALA A 154 22.38 4.08 3.35
C ALA A 154 22.92 2.72 2.83
N ARG A 155 22.71 1.62 3.58
CA ARG A 155 23.12 0.26 3.18
C ARG A 155 22.04 -0.39 2.29
N LEU A 156 21.67 0.33 1.22
CA LEU A 156 20.55 -0.01 0.35
C LEU A 156 20.69 -1.37 -0.33
N LYS A 157 21.91 -1.80 -0.68
CA LYS A 157 22.13 -3.13 -1.25
C LYS A 157 21.81 -4.25 -0.24
N ARG A 158 22.21 -4.08 1.04
CA ARG A 158 21.87 -5.04 2.09
C ARG A 158 20.36 -5.07 2.34
N LEU A 159 19.69 -3.90 2.36
CA LEU A 159 18.24 -3.83 2.50
C LEU A 159 17.52 -4.58 1.37
N ALA A 160 17.98 -4.39 0.12
CA ALA A 160 17.47 -5.12 -1.03
C ALA A 160 17.66 -6.63 -0.90
N SER A 161 18.86 -7.08 -0.46
CA SER A 161 19.14 -8.49 -0.25
C SER A 161 18.31 -9.09 0.89
N VAL A 162 18.10 -8.38 2.01
CA VAL A 162 17.24 -8.83 3.11
C VAL A 162 15.82 -9.06 2.62
N THR A 163 15.27 -8.08 1.89
CA THR A 163 13.90 -8.17 1.35
C THR A 163 13.79 -9.32 0.35
N LEU A 164 14.75 -9.46 -0.56
CA LEU A 164 14.76 -10.50 -1.59
C LEU A 164 14.82 -11.89 -0.97
N TRP A 165 15.85 -12.15 -0.15
CA TRP A 165 16.03 -13.46 0.48
C TRP A 165 14.89 -13.81 1.43
N GLY A 166 14.44 -12.86 2.25
CA GLY A 166 13.30 -13.08 3.14
C GLY A 166 12.03 -13.44 2.37
N THR A 167 11.77 -12.76 1.26
CA THR A 167 10.60 -13.05 0.40
C THR A 167 10.72 -14.42 -0.29
N LEU A 168 11.88 -14.75 -0.87
CA LEU A 168 12.11 -16.03 -1.54
C LEU A 168 12.03 -17.20 -0.58
N VAL A 169 12.72 -17.13 0.55
CA VAL A 169 12.69 -18.17 1.58
C VAL A 169 11.30 -18.31 2.17
N GLY A 170 10.63 -17.18 2.46
CA GLY A 170 9.25 -17.17 2.96
C GLY A 170 8.27 -17.84 2.00
N LEU A 171 8.41 -17.57 0.69
CA LEU A 171 7.63 -18.26 -0.32
C LEU A 171 7.96 -19.76 -0.38
N ALA A 172 9.25 -20.12 -0.43
CA ALA A 172 9.69 -21.50 -0.53
C ALA A 172 9.20 -22.36 0.65
N VAL A 173 9.18 -21.81 1.87
CA VAL A 173 8.64 -22.50 3.05
C VAL A 173 7.11 -22.56 3.03
N SER A 174 6.45 -21.53 2.49
CA SER A 174 4.98 -21.49 2.41
C SER A 174 4.41 -22.51 1.42
N ILE A 175 5.12 -22.83 0.33
CA ILE A 175 4.65 -23.76 -0.71
C ILE A 175 4.30 -25.15 -0.14
N PRO A 176 5.20 -25.86 0.55
CA PRO A 176 4.86 -27.16 1.13
C PRO A 176 3.76 -27.07 2.19
N LEU A 177 3.72 -25.99 2.97
CA LEU A 177 2.64 -25.79 3.93
C LEU A 177 1.28 -25.75 3.23
N PHE A 178 1.12 -24.94 2.14
CA PHE A 178 -0.12 -24.86 1.39
C PHE A 178 -0.55 -26.20 0.78
N TYR A 179 0.41 -26.99 0.32
CA TYR A 179 0.13 -28.28 -0.30
C TYR A 179 -0.36 -29.33 0.72
N TRP A 180 0.32 -29.45 1.87
CA TRP A 180 0.04 -30.50 2.85
C TRP A 180 -1.05 -30.14 3.84
N LEU A 181 -1.06 -28.91 4.39
CA LEU A 181 -1.97 -28.50 5.45
C LEU A 181 -3.25 -27.83 4.95
N ARG A 182 -3.33 -27.47 3.65
CA ARG A 182 -4.51 -26.83 3.06
C ARG A 182 -4.94 -25.59 3.87
N GLN A 183 -6.19 -25.53 4.34
CA GLN A 183 -6.74 -24.39 5.08
C GLN A 183 -5.95 -24.08 6.37
N ASP A 184 -5.49 -25.11 7.08
CA ASP A 184 -4.72 -24.96 8.31
C ASP A 184 -3.31 -24.40 8.07
N SER A 185 -2.86 -24.31 6.81
CA SER A 185 -1.58 -23.75 6.42
C SER A 185 -1.51 -22.22 6.49
N ILE A 186 -2.64 -21.54 6.47
CA ILE A 186 -2.68 -20.08 6.28
C ILE A 186 -1.91 -19.37 7.39
N LEU A 187 -2.22 -19.65 8.63
CA LEU A 187 -1.56 -19.03 9.77
C LEU A 187 -0.08 -19.44 9.91
N PRO A 188 0.29 -20.74 9.85
CA PRO A 188 1.69 -21.15 9.79
C PRO A 188 2.48 -20.49 8.67
N SER A 189 1.88 -20.30 7.49
CA SER A 189 2.55 -19.64 6.37
C SER A 189 2.81 -18.15 6.61
N ILE A 190 1.90 -17.44 7.26
CA ILE A 190 2.09 -16.03 7.67
C ILE A 190 3.25 -15.93 8.66
N ILE A 191 3.29 -16.80 9.66
CA ILE A 191 4.36 -16.82 10.67
C ILE A 191 5.69 -17.21 10.04
N ALA A 192 5.72 -18.24 9.20
CA ALA A 192 6.93 -18.69 8.50
C ALA A 192 7.49 -17.58 7.59
N TYR A 193 6.62 -16.85 6.91
CA TYR A 193 7.02 -15.71 6.10
C TYR A 193 7.59 -14.56 6.94
N ALA A 194 6.94 -14.23 8.06
CA ALA A 194 7.45 -13.23 9.00
C ALA A 194 8.81 -13.66 9.61
N LEU A 195 8.96 -14.94 9.92
CA LEU A 195 10.20 -15.52 10.43
C LEU A 195 11.33 -15.47 9.38
N ALA A 196 11.03 -15.80 8.12
CA ALA A 196 12.00 -15.72 7.03
C ALA A 196 12.51 -14.29 6.81
N LEU A 197 11.62 -13.30 6.87
CA LEU A 197 11.98 -11.87 6.79
C LEU A 197 12.83 -11.45 7.99
N ALA A 198 12.43 -11.82 9.21
CA ALA A 198 13.16 -11.49 10.43
C ALA A 198 14.54 -12.16 10.48
N ALA A 199 14.64 -13.44 10.09
CA ALA A 199 15.90 -14.17 10.00
C ALA A 199 16.83 -13.53 8.96
N SER A 200 16.33 -13.20 7.77
CA SER A 200 17.11 -12.51 6.75
C SER A 200 17.58 -11.13 7.23
N ALA A 201 16.73 -10.37 7.92
CA ALA A 201 17.07 -9.08 8.49
C ALA A 201 18.17 -9.22 9.58
N TRP A 202 18.07 -10.25 10.42
CA TRP A 202 19.06 -10.51 11.47
C TRP A 202 20.40 -11.01 10.93
N LEU A 203 20.41 -11.90 9.94
CA LEU A 203 21.62 -12.44 9.32
C LEU A 203 22.39 -11.36 8.55
N LEU A 204 21.69 -10.52 7.80
CA LEU A 204 22.27 -9.47 6.95
C LEU A 204 22.27 -8.09 7.62
N ARG A 205 22.01 -8.04 8.95
CA ARG A 205 21.97 -6.79 9.71
C ARG A 205 23.27 -5.98 9.57
N ASN A 206 23.15 -4.69 9.78
CA ASN A 206 24.32 -3.81 9.80
C ASN A 206 25.17 -4.10 11.04
N ARG A 207 26.37 -4.61 10.83
CA ARG A 207 27.38 -4.90 11.88
C ARG A 207 28.48 -3.85 11.96
N ASP A 208 28.47 -2.86 11.06
CA ASP A 208 29.50 -1.80 11.00
C ASP A 208 29.40 -0.88 12.24
N TYR A 209 28.22 -0.87 12.90
CA TYR A 209 27.97 -0.14 14.14
C TYR A 209 27.68 -1.14 15.26
N PRO A 210 28.64 -1.43 16.15
CA PRO A 210 28.44 -2.35 17.26
C PRO A 210 27.40 -1.84 18.24
N SER A 211 26.75 -2.76 18.93
CA SER A 211 25.82 -2.39 20.00
C SER A 211 26.60 -1.72 21.14
N VAL A 212 26.22 -0.50 21.48
CA VAL A 212 26.81 0.28 22.56
C VAL A 212 25.93 0.16 23.79
N GLN A 213 26.54 0.20 24.99
CA GLN A 213 25.75 0.29 26.20
C GLN A 213 25.05 1.66 26.29
N VAL A 214 23.72 1.64 26.21
CA VAL A 214 22.87 2.82 26.32
C VAL A 214 21.95 2.58 27.50
N SER A 215 21.89 3.53 28.46
CA SER A 215 21.02 3.42 29.63
C SER A 215 19.55 3.44 29.22
N ARG A 216 18.65 2.95 30.09
CA ARG A 216 17.19 3.03 29.83
C ARG A 216 16.73 4.48 29.64
N ARG A 217 17.21 5.40 30.47
CA ARG A 217 16.87 6.83 30.40
C ARG A 217 17.31 7.44 29.07
N GLU A 218 18.53 7.20 28.66
CA GLU A 218 19.08 7.66 27.37
C GLU A 218 18.33 7.04 26.18
N THR A 219 17.97 5.75 26.26
CA THR A 219 17.14 5.07 25.24
C THR A 219 15.80 5.74 25.05
N VAL A 220 15.14 6.13 26.15
CA VAL A 220 13.86 6.84 26.10
C VAL A 220 14.05 8.25 25.57
N ASP A 221 15.06 8.99 26.03
CA ASP A 221 15.27 10.39 25.65
C ASP A 221 15.62 10.52 24.16
N LEU A 222 16.52 9.69 23.65
CA LEU A 222 16.84 9.66 22.21
C LEU A 222 15.66 9.14 21.37
N GLY A 223 14.86 8.23 21.93
CA GLY A 223 13.71 7.63 21.22
C GLY A 223 12.48 8.50 21.15
N LYS A 224 12.25 9.40 22.13
CA LYS A 224 11.05 10.26 22.17
C LYS A 224 10.83 11.05 20.87
N GLY A 225 11.90 11.57 20.26
CA GLY A 225 11.84 12.36 19.05
C GLY A 225 11.22 11.59 17.88
N PHE A 226 11.77 10.43 17.57
CA PHE A 226 11.27 9.64 16.43
C PHE A 226 9.94 8.93 16.74
N VAL A 227 9.67 8.53 17.99
CA VAL A 227 8.38 7.95 18.37
C VAL A 227 7.26 8.99 18.21
N ARG A 228 7.45 10.21 18.71
CA ARG A 228 6.48 11.30 18.56
C ARG A 228 6.20 11.60 17.09
N LEU A 229 7.25 11.72 16.26
CA LEU A 229 7.11 11.94 14.83
C LEU A 229 6.39 10.77 14.16
N GLY A 230 6.76 9.54 14.52
CA GLY A 230 6.17 8.32 13.99
C GLY A 230 4.67 8.20 14.25
N ILE A 231 4.20 8.56 15.46
CA ILE A 231 2.77 8.60 15.82
C ILE A 231 2.01 9.51 14.85
N PHE A 232 2.49 10.73 14.63
CA PHE A 232 1.82 11.66 13.72
C PHE A 232 1.79 11.15 12.27
N MET A 233 2.88 10.53 11.80
CA MET A 233 2.94 9.95 10.44
C MET A 233 2.00 8.76 10.28
N THR A 234 1.73 8.03 11.36
CA THR A 234 0.93 6.80 11.33
C THR A 234 -0.56 7.07 11.43
N LEU A 235 -0.98 8.10 12.17
CA LEU A 235 -2.39 8.36 12.47
C LEU A 235 -3.27 8.49 11.23
N GLY A 236 -2.80 9.16 10.18
CA GLY A 236 -3.56 9.31 8.92
C GLY A 236 -3.83 7.96 8.24
N ASN A 237 -2.79 7.14 8.09
CA ASN A 237 -2.90 5.82 7.46
C ASN A 237 -3.65 4.82 8.33
N PHE A 238 -3.55 4.93 9.65
CA PHE A 238 -4.18 4.00 10.59
C PHE A 238 -5.70 4.01 10.49
N ALA A 239 -6.32 5.16 10.24
CA ALA A 239 -7.77 5.25 10.05
C ALA A 239 -8.24 4.40 8.85
N GLY A 240 -7.51 4.44 7.73
CA GLY A 240 -7.80 3.62 6.56
C GLY A 240 -7.63 2.12 6.82
N ILE A 241 -6.55 1.74 7.52
CA ILE A 241 -6.28 0.35 7.89
C ILE A 241 -7.34 -0.18 8.85
N LEU A 242 -7.73 0.60 9.84
CA LEU A 242 -8.77 0.26 10.80
C LEU A 242 -10.13 0.08 10.09
N ALA A 243 -10.49 0.99 9.18
CA ALA A 243 -11.72 0.88 8.40
C ALA A 243 -11.72 -0.36 7.49
N SER A 244 -10.57 -0.67 6.86
CA SER A 244 -10.40 -1.90 6.06
C SER A 244 -10.56 -3.15 6.92
N TYR A 245 -9.93 -3.21 8.08
CA TYR A 245 -10.10 -4.33 9.01
C TYR A 245 -11.55 -4.49 9.47
N ALA A 246 -12.18 -3.38 9.88
CA ALA A 246 -13.57 -3.39 10.33
C ALA A 246 -14.51 -3.88 9.24
N PHE A 247 -14.32 -3.46 7.98
CA PHE A 247 -15.12 -3.94 6.86
C PHE A 247 -14.91 -5.44 6.59
N ASN A 248 -13.66 -5.91 6.59
CA ASN A 248 -13.36 -7.33 6.36
C ASN A 248 -13.93 -8.22 7.48
N ALA A 249 -13.83 -7.79 8.73
CA ALA A 249 -14.42 -8.51 9.86
C ALA A 249 -15.96 -8.54 9.78
N TRP A 250 -16.57 -7.39 9.45
CA TRP A 250 -18.01 -7.31 9.21
C TRP A 250 -18.45 -8.20 8.06
N LEU A 251 -17.73 -8.20 6.94
CA LEU A 251 -18.04 -9.03 5.77
C LEU A 251 -17.94 -10.52 6.12
N ASN A 252 -16.92 -10.91 6.88
CA ASN A 252 -16.75 -12.29 7.32
C ASN A 252 -17.89 -12.79 8.20
N THR A 253 -18.30 -11.98 9.18
CA THR A 253 -19.37 -12.37 10.12
C THR A 253 -20.76 -12.38 9.48
N HIS A 254 -20.99 -11.64 8.38
CA HIS A 254 -22.29 -11.54 7.71
C HIS A 254 -22.40 -12.37 6.44
N ALA A 255 -21.32 -12.65 5.77
CA ALA A 255 -21.32 -13.31 4.46
C ALA A 255 -20.36 -14.51 4.37
N GLY A 256 -19.49 -14.69 5.35
CA GLY A 256 -18.56 -15.81 5.43
C GLY A 256 -17.19 -15.55 4.80
N THR A 257 -16.23 -16.41 5.13
CA THR A 257 -14.83 -16.29 4.78
C THR A 257 -14.58 -16.39 3.28
N GLU A 258 -15.38 -17.15 2.57
CA GLU A 258 -15.29 -17.29 1.11
C GLU A 258 -15.55 -15.96 0.41
N VAL A 259 -16.59 -15.24 0.84
CA VAL A 259 -16.91 -13.89 0.30
C VAL A 259 -15.82 -12.88 0.59
N VAL A 260 -15.20 -12.97 1.77
CA VAL A 260 -14.01 -12.16 2.07
C VAL A 260 -12.87 -12.48 1.11
N GLY A 261 -12.72 -13.76 0.73
CA GLY A 261 -11.71 -14.18 -0.25
C GLY A 261 -11.94 -13.56 -1.62
N TYR A 262 -13.15 -13.56 -2.11
CA TYR A 262 -13.52 -12.87 -3.34
C TYR A 262 -13.30 -11.35 -3.26
N TYR A 263 -13.71 -10.73 -2.14
CA TYR A 263 -13.46 -9.30 -1.93
C TYR A 263 -11.96 -8.98 -1.91
N GLN A 264 -11.15 -9.73 -1.17
CA GLN A 264 -9.70 -9.54 -1.08
C GLN A 264 -9.01 -9.70 -2.44
N ALA A 265 -9.47 -10.66 -3.24
CA ALA A 265 -8.97 -10.84 -4.60
C ALA A 265 -9.24 -9.61 -5.47
N GLY A 266 -10.49 -9.15 -5.54
CA GLY A 266 -10.87 -7.98 -6.31
C GLY A 266 -10.20 -6.70 -5.81
N TYR A 267 -10.19 -6.49 -4.48
CA TYR A 267 -9.54 -5.34 -3.85
C TYR A 267 -8.03 -5.29 -4.16
N THR A 268 -7.36 -6.43 -4.15
CA THR A 268 -5.93 -6.54 -4.52
C THR A 268 -5.70 -6.14 -5.97
N LEU A 269 -6.54 -6.60 -6.89
CA LEU A 269 -6.46 -6.24 -8.31
C LEU A 269 -6.61 -4.72 -8.51
N ILE A 270 -7.59 -4.11 -7.86
CA ILE A 270 -7.88 -2.68 -8.00
C ILE A 270 -6.79 -1.83 -7.34
N ASN A 271 -6.35 -2.18 -6.13
CA ASN A 271 -5.50 -1.29 -5.32
C ASN A 271 -4.01 -1.53 -5.49
N LYS A 272 -3.56 -2.79 -5.50
CA LYS A 272 -2.14 -3.11 -5.47
C LYS A 272 -1.43 -2.73 -6.75
N TYR A 273 -2.00 -3.08 -7.90
CA TYR A 273 -1.35 -2.84 -9.18
C TYR A 273 -1.44 -1.38 -9.62
N THR A 274 -2.59 -0.74 -9.45
CA THR A 274 -2.74 0.70 -9.73
C THR A 274 -1.97 1.56 -8.73
N GLY A 275 -1.89 1.13 -7.48
CA GLY A 275 -1.09 1.79 -6.44
C GLY A 275 0.41 1.83 -6.74
N LEU A 276 0.95 0.83 -7.42
CA LEU A 276 2.36 0.83 -7.87
C LEU A 276 2.62 1.93 -8.90
N ILE A 277 1.69 2.16 -9.83
CA ILE A 277 1.80 3.23 -10.82
C ILE A 277 1.79 4.59 -10.12
N LEU A 278 0.83 4.80 -9.21
CA LEU A 278 0.74 6.05 -8.44
C LEU A 278 1.97 6.27 -7.54
N ALA A 279 2.51 5.20 -6.93
CA ALA A 279 3.73 5.28 -6.13
C ALA A 279 4.94 5.68 -6.98
N ALA A 280 5.06 5.14 -8.21
CA ALA A 280 6.13 5.51 -9.13
C ALA A 280 6.04 6.99 -9.55
N LEU A 281 4.85 7.48 -9.88
CA LEU A 281 4.60 8.89 -10.18
C LEU A 281 4.89 9.78 -8.97
N GLY A 282 4.50 9.36 -7.77
CA GLY A 282 4.69 10.10 -6.52
C GLY A 282 6.14 10.35 -6.13
N MET A 283 7.06 9.45 -6.53
CA MET A 283 8.49 9.63 -6.24
C MET A 283 9.08 10.91 -6.86
N GLU A 284 8.56 11.33 -8.00
CA GLU A 284 8.99 12.54 -8.69
C GLU A 284 8.08 13.74 -8.35
N TYR A 285 6.77 13.51 -8.28
CA TYR A 285 5.76 14.53 -8.09
C TYR A 285 5.89 15.26 -6.76
N TYR A 286 5.95 14.54 -5.64
CA TYR A 286 5.97 15.14 -4.31
C TYR A 286 7.17 16.06 -4.05
N PRO A 287 8.43 15.69 -4.35
CA PRO A 287 9.59 16.58 -4.16
C PRO A 287 9.54 17.84 -5.04
N ARG A 288 8.99 17.73 -6.25
CA ARG A 288 8.82 18.91 -7.13
C ARG A 288 7.72 19.82 -6.63
N LEU A 289 6.60 19.24 -6.22
CA LEU A 289 5.45 19.99 -5.71
C LEU A 289 5.82 20.79 -4.45
N SER A 290 6.58 20.18 -3.53
CA SER A 290 7.02 20.82 -2.28
C SER A 290 7.90 22.05 -2.53
N LYS A 291 8.72 22.07 -3.60
CA LYS A 291 9.55 23.21 -3.95
C LYS A 291 8.77 24.43 -4.42
N VAL A 292 7.57 24.23 -4.93
CA VAL A 292 6.70 25.29 -5.49
C VAL A 292 5.46 25.56 -4.64
N ALA A 293 5.36 24.95 -3.46
CA ALA A 293 4.18 24.98 -2.59
C ALA A 293 3.73 26.41 -2.20
N GLU A 294 4.65 27.36 -2.11
CA GLU A 294 4.38 28.76 -1.78
C GLU A 294 3.82 29.56 -2.97
N SER A 295 4.18 29.21 -4.21
CA SER A 295 3.79 29.94 -5.41
C SER A 295 2.49 29.36 -5.99
N ARG A 296 1.36 30.05 -5.81
CA ARG A 296 0.05 29.60 -6.32
C ARG A 296 0.06 29.31 -7.83
N LEU A 297 0.71 30.15 -8.62
CA LEU A 297 0.74 30.00 -10.08
C LEU A 297 1.52 28.76 -10.50
N ARG A 298 2.72 28.55 -9.94
CA ARG A 298 3.55 27.36 -10.23
C ARG A 298 2.89 26.09 -9.71
N LEU A 299 2.34 26.13 -8.49
CA LEU A 299 1.66 25.00 -7.87
C LEU A 299 0.48 24.54 -8.74
N ARG A 300 -0.37 25.48 -9.21
CA ARG A 300 -1.48 25.20 -10.14
C ARG A 300 -1.00 24.54 -11.42
N ALA A 301 0.06 25.08 -12.03
CA ALA A 301 0.61 24.55 -13.27
C ALA A 301 1.12 23.12 -13.10
N TYR A 302 1.89 22.85 -12.04
CA TYR A 302 2.41 21.51 -11.73
C TYR A 302 1.32 20.51 -11.43
N VAL A 303 0.33 20.84 -10.59
CA VAL A 303 -0.80 19.96 -10.29
C VAL A 303 -1.57 19.63 -11.56
N SER A 304 -1.87 20.64 -12.41
CA SER A 304 -2.58 20.40 -13.67
C SER A 304 -1.78 19.53 -14.64
N GLN A 305 -0.47 19.71 -14.69
CA GLN A 305 0.42 18.88 -15.50
C GLN A 305 0.42 17.43 -15.00
N GLU A 306 0.54 17.23 -13.68
CA GLU A 306 0.55 15.90 -13.09
C GLU A 306 -0.77 15.17 -13.28
N ILE A 307 -1.90 15.85 -13.13
CA ILE A 307 -3.23 15.28 -13.43
C ILE A 307 -3.27 14.75 -14.87
N ASN A 308 -2.79 15.55 -15.83
CA ASN A 308 -2.78 15.13 -17.23
C ASN A 308 -1.86 13.92 -17.48
N VAL A 309 -0.66 13.88 -16.86
CA VAL A 309 0.28 12.76 -16.97
C VAL A 309 -0.32 11.50 -16.32
N ALA A 310 -0.78 11.63 -15.08
CA ALA A 310 -1.30 10.50 -14.33
C ALA A 310 -2.55 9.89 -14.99
N ILE A 311 -3.48 10.72 -15.48
CA ILE A 311 -4.65 10.26 -16.24
C ILE A 311 -4.23 9.62 -17.57
N ALA A 312 -3.28 10.21 -18.30
CA ALA A 312 -2.80 9.65 -19.57
C ALA A 312 -2.15 8.26 -19.37
N VAL A 313 -1.47 8.03 -18.25
CA VAL A 313 -0.91 6.72 -17.91
C VAL A 313 -1.99 5.74 -17.46
N MET A 314 -2.94 6.19 -16.62
CA MET A 314 -3.97 5.31 -16.05
C MET A 314 -5.07 4.94 -17.04
N ALA A 315 -5.41 5.80 -18.01
CA ALA A 315 -6.47 5.55 -18.98
C ALA A 315 -6.30 4.23 -19.75
N PRO A 316 -5.16 3.98 -20.44
CA PRO A 316 -4.96 2.72 -21.14
C PRO A 316 -4.86 1.51 -20.20
N VAL A 317 -4.31 1.69 -18.98
CA VAL A 317 -4.21 0.61 -18.00
C VAL A 317 -5.60 0.17 -17.55
N VAL A 318 -6.50 1.11 -17.25
CA VAL A 318 -7.88 0.82 -16.85
C VAL A 318 -8.65 0.17 -18.00
N ALA A 319 -8.58 0.72 -19.21
CA ALA A 319 -9.28 0.18 -20.38
C ALA A 319 -8.80 -1.24 -20.70
N LEU A 320 -7.47 -1.46 -20.75
CA LEU A 320 -6.87 -2.77 -21.00
C LEU A 320 -7.22 -3.79 -19.92
N PHE A 321 -7.23 -3.35 -18.64
CA PHE A 321 -7.59 -4.22 -17.54
C PHE A 321 -9.06 -4.67 -17.64
N ILE A 322 -10.00 -3.76 -17.92
CA ILE A 322 -11.42 -4.10 -18.09
C ILE A 322 -11.61 -5.05 -19.28
N LEU A 323 -10.91 -4.82 -20.39
CA LEU A 323 -10.94 -5.69 -21.56
C LEU A 323 -10.42 -7.10 -21.24
N LEU A 324 -9.31 -7.20 -20.48
CA LEU A 324 -8.65 -8.47 -20.16
C LEU A 324 -9.01 -9.01 -18.77
N ARG A 325 -10.03 -8.47 -18.12
CA ARG A 325 -10.38 -8.76 -16.71
C ARG A 325 -10.47 -10.26 -16.41
N GLN A 326 -11.11 -11.04 -17.27
CA GLN A 326 -11.26 -12.48 -17.10
C GLN A 326 -9.91 -13.20 -17.20
N LEU A 327 -9.09 -12.85 -18.21
CA LEU A 327 -7.75 -13.40 -18.37
C LEU A 327 -6.87 -13.10 -17.14
N VAL A 328 -6.92 -11.86 -16.63
CA VAL A 328 -6.17 -11.45 -15.44
C VAL A 328 -6.61 -12.23 -14.20
N VAL A 329 -7.92 -12.40 -14.02
CA VAL A 329 -8.47 -13.20 -12.91
C VAL A 329 -8.02 -14.65 -13.03
N TRP A 330 -8.08 -15.27 -14.19
CA TRP A 330 -7.66 -16.66 -14.38
C TRP A 330 -6.14 -16.89 -14.23
N ILE A 331 -5.31 -15.91 -14.61
CA ILE A 331 -3.86 -15.99 -14.40
C ILE A 331 -3.53 -15.91 -12.91
N LEU A 332 -4.15 -15.00 -12.19
CA LEU A 332 -3.82 -14.71 -10.79
C LEU A 332 -4.57 -15.59 -9.79
N TYR A 333 -5.77 -16.04 -10.16
CA TYR A 333 -6.65 -16.87 -9.33
C TYR A 333 -7.14 -18.11 -10.11
N THR A 334 -8.37 -18.53 -9.89
CA THR A 334 -9.05 -19.64 -10.57
C THR A 334 -10.36 -19.14 -11.18
N PRO A 335 -11.02 -19.92 -12.08
CA PRO A 335 -12.32 -19.54 -12.63
C PRO A 335 -13.42 -19.31 -11.59
N GLU A 336 -13.32 -19.89 -10.40
CA GLU A 336 -14.25 -19.65 -9.28
C GLU A 336 -14.33 -18.17 -8.89
N PHE A 337 -13.27 -17.39 -9.18
CA PHE A 337 -13.23 -15.95 -8.91
C PHE A 337 -13.91 -15.08 -9.98
N ASP A 338 -14.56 -15.67 -10.99
CA ASP A 338 -15.30 -14.90 -12.02
C ASP A 338 -16.42 -14.03 -11.42
N VAL A 339 -16.91 -14.38 -10.24
CA VAL A 339 -17.90 -13.60 -9.48
C VAL A 339 -17.47 -12.16 -9.19
N ILE A 340 -16.14 -11.88 -9.22
CA ILE A 340 -15.61 -10.54 -8.94
C ILE A 340 -15.45 -9.67 -10.20
N LEU A 341 -15.70 -10.16 -11.40
CA LEU A 341 -15.42 -9.45 -12.65
C LEU A 341 -16.11 -8.10 -12.71
N THR A 342 -17.37 -8.02 -12.28
CA THR A 342 -18.14 -6.76 -12.25
C THR A 342 -17.61 -5.82 -11.16
N PHE A 343 -17.30 -6.35 -9.97
CA PHE A 343 -16.65 -5.60 -8.88
C PHE A 343 -15.36 -4.93 -9.37
N VAL A 344 -14.49 -5.70 -10.00
CA VAL A 344 -13.20 -5.19 -10.48
C VAL A 344 -13.39 -4.15 -11.59
N SER A 345 -14.36 -4.34 -12.49
CA SER A 345 -14.63 -3.38 -13.57
C SER A 345 -15.05 -2.01 -13.04
N TRP A 346 -16.03 -1.95 -12.15
CA TRP A 346 -16.45 -0.71 -11.49
C TRP A 346 -15.33 -0.09 -10.67
N GLY A 347 -14.59 -0.91 -9.92
CA GLY A 347 -13.45 -0.48 -9.14
C GLY A 347 -12.34 0.14 -10.00
N MET A 348 -12.07 -0.44 -11.19
CA MET A 348 -11.08 0.11 -12.12
C MET A 348 -11.51 1.48 -12.67
N ILE A 349 -12.78 1.71 -12.96
CA ILE A 349 -13.29 3.04 -13.30
C ILE A 349 -13.05 3.99 -12.12
N GLY A 350 -13.32 3.55 -10.89
CA GLY A 350 -13.07 4.32 -9.67
C GLY A 350 -11.60 4.71 -9.49
N THR A 351 -10.64 3.94 -10.03
CA THR A 351 -9.21 4.30 -9.95
C THR A 351 -8.84 5.55 -10.74
N ILE A 352 -9.64 5.94 -11.74
CA ILE A 352 -9.46 7.21 -12.46
C ILE A 352 -9.73 8.38 -11.51
N LEU A 353 -10.82 8.30 -10.73
CA LEU A 353 -11.14 9.31 -9.70
C LEU A 353 -10.12 9.30 -8.56
N ARG A 354 -9.66 8.10 -8.15
CA ARG A 354 -8.58 7.94 -7.20
C ARG A 354 -7.31 8.66 -7.67
N THR A 355 -6.97 8.56 -8.94
CA THR A 355 -5.79 9.23 -9.52
C THR A 355 -5.92 10.74 -9.43
N LEU A 356 -7.10 11.29 -9.74
CA LEU A 356 -7.36 12.72 -9.59
C LEU A 356 -7.27 13.18 -8.12
N SER A 357 -7.96 12.48 -7.21
CA SER A 357 -7.93 12.82 -5.78
C SER A 357 -6.52 12.73 -5.21
N TRP A 358 -5.73 11.76 -5.65
CA TRP A 358 -4.34 11.58 -5.27
C TRP A 358 -3.49 12.79 -5.68
N CYS A 359 -3.59 13.27 -6.93
CA CYS A 359 -2.88 14.47 -7.38
C CYS A 359 -3.25 15.70 -6.56
N LEU A 360 -4.53 15.89 -6.24
CA LEU A 360 -5.01 17.02 -5.45
C LEU A 360 -4.57 16.92 -3.98
N ALA A 361 -4.63 15.73 -3.37
CA ALA A 361 -4.28 15.49 -1.97
C ALA A 361 -2.80 15.74 -1.66
N PHE A 362 -1.90 15.47 -2.61
CA PHE A 362 -0.48 15.82 -2.46
C PHE A 362 -0.23 17.30 -2.25
N THR A 363 -1.15 18.17 -2.68
CA THR A 363 -1.08 19.62 -2.41
C THR A 363 -1.19 19.93 -0.91
N ILE A 364 -2.03 19.16 -0.19
CA ILE A 364 -2.21 19.30 1.27
C ILE A 364 -0.89 18.96 1.97
N LEU A 365 -0.26 17.85 1.57
CA LEU A 365 1.02 17.42 2.10
C LEU A 365 2.16 18.40 1.76
N ALA A 366 2.20 18.90 0.52
CA ALA A 366 3.22 19.86 0.07
C ALA A 366 3.13 21.19 0.82
N LYS A 367 1.92 21.59 1.25
CA LYS A 367 1.69 22.77 2.09
C LYS A 367 1.95 22.55 3.58
N GLY A 368 2.25 21.32 3.99
CA GLY A 368 2.47 20.96 5.39
C GLY A 368 1.20 21.04 6.26
N ASP A 369 0.01 21.04 5.66
CA ASP A 369 -1.27 21.14 6.38
C ASP A 369 -1.71 19.77 6.91
N GLY A 370 -1.01 19.32 7.95
CA GLY A 370 -1.25 18.00 8.56
C GLY A 370 -2.63 17.84 9.18
N LYS A 371 -3.28 18.91 9.64
CA LYS A 371 -4.64 18.83 10.19
C LYS A 371 -5.65 18.55 9.10
N THR A 372 -5.63 19.30 8.01
CA THR A 372 -6.52 19.08 6.86
C THR A 372 -6.28 17.70 6.26
N TYR A 373 -5.02 17.26 6.13
CA TYR A 373 -4.68 15.91 5.67
C TYR A 373 -5.34 14.83 6.56
N LEU A 374 -5.14 14.90 7.87
CA LEU A 374 -5.72 13.92 8.79
C LEU A 374 -7.24 13.85 8.70
N TRP A 375 -7.91 15.00 8.65
CA TRP A 375 -9.38 15.04 8.53
C TRP A 375 -9.88 14.48 7.20
N THR A 376 -9.20 14.77 6.10
CA THR A 376 -9.59 14.22 4.78
C THR A 376 -9.40 12.71 4.73
N GLU A 377 -8.32 12.16 5.33
CA GLU A 377 -8.09 10.73 5.40
C GLU A 377 -9.10 10.01 6.30
N VAL A 378 -9.41 10.56 7.48
CA VAL A 378 -10.41 10.00 8.39
C VAL A 378 -11.81 10.02 7.73
N ALA A 379 -12.19 11.13 7.10
CA ALA A 379 -13.46 11.24 6.37
C ALA A 379 -13.52 10.20 5.24
N SER A 380 -12.44 10.03 4.46
CA SER A 380 -12.35 9.02 3.41
C SER A 380 -12.52 7.60 3.95
N ALA A 381 -11.88 7.29 5.08
CA ALA A 381 -11.96 5.98 5.73
C ALA A 381 -13.40 5.64 6.16
N ILE A 382 -14.09 6.61 6.78
CA ILE A 382 -15.48 6.45 7.23
C ILE A 382 -16.41 6.29 6.01
N ILE A 383 -16.27 7.14 5.00
CA ILE A 383 -17.06 7.08 3.76
C ILE A 383 -16.90 5.71 3.10
N ASN A 384 -15.65 5.24 2.96
CA ASN A 384 -15.37 3.95 2.34
C ASN A 384 -16.01 2.79 3.13
N LEU A 385 -15.88 2.79 4.46
CA LEU A 385 -16.48 1.76 5.33
C LEU A 385 -18.00 1.73 5.18
N VAL A 386 -18.65 2.90 5.30
CA VAL A 386 -20.12 2.99 5.23
C VAL A 386 -20.63 2.58 3.85
N LEU A 387 -20.02 3.09 2.78
CA LEU A 387 -20.45 2.77 1.42
C LEU A 387 -20.23 1.31 1.05
N ASN A 388 -19.12 0.71 1.48
CA ASN A 388 -18.89 -0.72 1.26
C ASN A 388 -19.97 -1.58 1.95
N ILE A 389 -20.34 -1.27 3.21
CA ILE A 389 -21.39 -1.99 3.92
C ILE A 389 -22.75 -1.82 3.23
N VAL A 390 -23.13 -0.56 2.92
CA VAL A 390 -24.45 -0.24 2.34
C VAL A 390 -24.60 -0.86 0.95
N PHE A 391 -23.63 -0.64 0.08
CA PHE A 391 -23.73 -1.08 -1.31
C PHE A 391 -23.54 -2.59 -1.45
N TYR A 392 -22.74 -3.23 -0.56
CA TYR A 392 -22.67 -4.68 -0.51
C TYR A 392 -24.04 -5.28 -0.15
N ARG A 393 -24.73 -4.70 0.83
CA ARG A 393 -26.09 -5.16 1.20
C ARG A 393 -27.10 -5.01 0.06
N TRP A 394 -26.96 -4.00 -0.78
CA TRP A 394 -27.90 -3.75 -1.88
C TRP A 394 -27.61 -4.57 -3.14
N TRP A 395 -26.36 -4.67 -3.53
CA TRP A 395 -25.95 -5.21 -4.83
C TRP A 395 -24.79 -6.20 -4.76
N GLY A 396 -24.44 -6.74 -3.62
CA GLY A 396 -23.36 -7.72 -3.45
C GLY A 396 -22.01 -7.22 -3.98
N PHE A 397 -21.31 -8.04 -4.76
CA PHE A 397 -20.01 -7.70 -5.33
C PHE A 397 -20.06 -6.51 -6.29
N THR A 398 -21.10 -6.40 -7.10
CA THR A 398 -21.28 -5.21 -7.97
C THR A 398 -21.34 -3.95 -7.12
N GLY A 399 -22.06 -4.00 -5.99
CA GLY A 399 -22.15 -2.90 -5.02
C GLY A 399 -20.80 -2.48 -4.48
N LEU A 400 -19.87 -3.40 -4.22
CA LEU A 400 -18.51 -3.07 -3.75
C LEU A 400 -17.72 -2.28 -4.80
N GLY A 401 -17.86 -2.61 -6.08
CA GLY A 401 -17.24 -1.86 -7.17
C GLY A 401 -17.80 -0.44 -7.28
N VAL A 402 -19.13 -0.32 -7.20
CA VAL A 402 -19.81 0.99 -7.20
C VAL A 402 -19.45 1.78 -5.93
N ALA A 403 -19.36 1.12 -4.76
CA ALA A 403 -18.93 1.75 -3.52
C ALA A 403 -17.53 2.35 -3.64
N PHE A 404 -16.61 1.63 -4.29
CA PHE A 404 -15.26 2.13 -4.56
C PHE A 404 -15.28 3.39 -5.45
N LEU A 405 -16.04 3.34 -6.54
CA LEU A 405 -16.21 4.49 -7.44
C LEU A 405 -16.80 5.71 -6.70
N VAL A 406 -17.91 5.52 -5.97
CA VAL A 406 -18.60 6.59 -5.23
C VAL A 406 -17.74 7.11 -4.09
N SER A 407 -17.01 6.25 -3.37
CA SER A 407 -16.08 6.66 -2.32
C SER A 407 -15.01 7.61 -2.87
N TYR A 408 -14.40 7.28 -4.00
CA TYR A 408 -13.41 8.17 -4.61
C TYR A 408 -14.01 9.40 -5.28
N LEU A 409 -15.27 9.34 -5.73
CA LEU A 409 -15.99 10.54 -6.15
C LEU A 409 -16.16 11.51 -4.98
N LEU A 410 -16.66 11.03 -3.84
CA LEU A 410 -16.87 11.86 -2.65
C LEU A 410 -15.53 12.37 -2.09
N TYR A 411 -14.51 11.51 -2.02
CA TYR A 411 -13.18 11.93 -1.60
C TYR A 411 -12.59 12.99 -2.53
N THR A 412 -12.75 12.83 -3.84
CA THR A 412 -12.35 13.85 -4.82
C THR A 412 -13.05 15.16 -4.57
N LEU A 413 -14.36 15.16 -4.28
CA LEU A 413 -15.10 16.37 -3.95
C LEU A 413 -14.60 17.05 -2.67
N ILE A 414 -14.31 16.25 -1.61
CA ILE A 414 -13.75 16.78 -0.35
C ILE A 414 -12.40 17.47 -0.62
N VAL A 415 -11.48 16.77 -1.30
CA VAL A 415 -10.16 17.33 -1.61
C VAL A 415 -10.25 18.50 -2.59
N ALA A 416 -11.19 18.47 -3.54
CA ALA A 416 -11.45 19.57 -4.45
C ALA A 416 -11.95 20.84 -3.71
N VAL A 417 -12.81 20.67 -2.70
CA VAL A 417 -13.23 21.80 -1.83
C VAL A 417 -12.02 22.41 -1.13
N VAL A 418 -11.14 21.60 -0.57
CA VAL A 418 -9.88 22.08 0.04
C VAL A 418 -9.04 22.83 -1.00
N TYR A 419 -8.85 22.23 -2.18
CA TYR A 419 -8.03 22.78 -3.25
C TYR A 419 -8.60 24.13 -3.78
N PHE A 420 -9.91 24.19 -4.05
CA PHE A 420 -10.54 25.36 -4.65
C PHE A 420 -10.90 26.47 -3.63
N ARG A 421 -11.41 26.08 -2.46
CA ARG A 421 -11.92 27.05 -1.46
C ARG A 421 -10.84 27.47 -0.48
N ILE A 422 -10.11 26.53 0.10
CA ILE A 422 -9.10 26.81 1.14
C ILE A 422 -7.82 27.33 0.49
N TYR A 423 -7.28 26.63 -0.51
CA TYR A 423 -6.03 27.06 -1.16
C TYR A 423 -6.24 28.00 -2.35
N ARG A 424 -7.49 28.21 -2.78
CA ARG A 424 -7.86 29.08 -3.90
C ARG A 424 -7.06 28.77 -5.18
N LEU A 425 -6.89 27.50 -5.47
CA LEU A 425 -6.25 26.99 -6.67
C LEU A 425 -7.33 26.60 -7.70
N GLN A 426 -6.93 26.40 -8.96
CA GLN A 426 -7.82 25.97 -10.04
C GLN A 426 -7.16 24.86 -10.83
N VAL A 427 -7.94 23.92 -11.33
CA VAL A 427 -7.51 22.88 -12.27
C VAL A 427 -7.68 23.41 -13.70
N SER A 428 -6.81 23.00 -14.62
CA SER A 428 -6.94 23.44 -16.02
C SER A 428 -8.18 22.82 -16.68
N PRO A 429 -8.87 23.53 -17.58
CA PRO A 429 -9.99 22.94 -18.35
C PRO A 429 -9.59 21.70 -19.14
N ALA A 430 -8.34 21.65 -19.64
CA ALA A 430 -7.80 20.48 -20.33
C ALA A 430 -7.75 19.25 -19.43
N SER A 431 -7.39 19.40 -18.16
CA SER A 431 -7.38 18.29 -17.19
C SER A 431 -8.79 17.76 -16.92
N VAL A 432 -9.78 18.64 -16.84
CA VAL A 432 -11.18 18.25 -16.67
C VAL A 432 -11.68 17.51 -17.92
N TYR A 433 -11.38 18.00 -19.11
CA TYR A 433 -11.72 17.34 -20.37
C TYR A 433 -11.10 15.94 -20.47
N ASN A 434 -9.80 15.81 -20.14
CA ASN A 434 -9.11 14.52 -20.14
C ASN A 434 -9.73 13.54 -19.15
N LEU A 435 -10.13 14.00 -17.97
CA LEU A 435 -10.82 13.18 -16.97
C LEU A 435 -12.15 12.65 -17.52
N VAL A 436 -13.02 13.54 -18.02
CA VAL A 436 -14.35 13.19 -18.53
C VAL A 436 -14.24 12.20 -19.69
N TRP A 437 -13.33 12.46 -20.63
CA TRP A 437 -13.07 11.61 -21.76
C TRP A 437 -12.59 10.20 -21.33
N THR A 438 -11.66 10.14 -20.37
CA THR A 438 -11.14 8.87 -19.85
C THR A 438 -12.23 8.07 -19.14
N LEU A 439 -13.07 8.72 -18.33
CA LEU A 439 -14.22 8.09 -17.69
C LEU A 439 -15.22 7.55 -18.72
N ALA A 440 -15.51 8.33 -19.78
CA ALA A 440 -16.42 7.92 -20.84
C ALA A 440 -15.91 6.70 -21.61
N ILE A 441 -14.61 6.66 -21.95
CA ILE A 441 -14.00 5.48 -22.60
C ILE A 441 -14.05 4.27 -21.68
N ALA A 442 -13.65 4.41 -20.41
CA ALA A 442 -13.63 3.28 -19.48
C ALA A 442 -15.05 2.72 -19.25
N ALA A 443 -16.05 3.59 -19.12
CA ALA A 443 -17.45 3.18 -19.05
C ALA A 443 -17.93 2.52 -20.35
N GLY A 444 -17.52 3.04 -21.51
CA GLY A 444 -17.83 2.45 -22.81
C GLY A 444 -17.21 1.05 -23.00
N VAL A 445 -15.93 0.85 -22.59
CA VAL A 445 -15.28 -0.47 -22.59
C VAL A 445 -16.03 -1.43 -21.69
N MET A 446 -16.40 -1.01 -20.48
CA MET A 446 -17.17 -1.83 -19.56
C MET A 446 -18.54 -2.21 -20.14
N ALA A 447 -19.30 -1.25 -20.66
CA ALA A 447 -20.61 -1.48 -21.25
C ALA A 447 -20.52 -2.47 -22.45
N ALA A 448 -19.51 -2.30 -23.30
CA ALA A 448 -19.27 -3.20 -24.43
C ALA A 448 -18.93 -4.65 -23.98
N MET A 449 -18.14 -4.79 -22.91
CA MET A 449 -17.82 -6.10 -22.31
C MET A 449 -19.04 -6.77 -21.65
N GLU A 450 -19.88 -5.99 -20.96
CA GLU A 450 -21.12 -6.52 -20.35
C GLU A 450 -22.16 -6.91 -21.40
N SER A 451 -22.21 -6.20 -22.53
CA SER A 451 -23.12 -6.46 -23.65
C SER A 451 -22.59 -7.57 -24.60
N GLY A 452 -21.41 -8.15 -24.34
CA GLY A 452 -20.80 -9.17 -25.20
C GLY A 452 -20.23 -8.64 -26.53
N VAL A 453 -20.19 -7.31 -26.74
CA VAL A 453 -19.69 -6.69 -27.98
C VAL A 453 -18.18 -6.44 -27.88
N THR A 454 -17.40 -7.51 -27.76
CA THR A 454 -15.94 -7.46 -27.60
C THR A 454 -15.20 -6.59 -28.65
N PRO A 455 -15.56 -6.59 -29.95
CA PRO A 455 -14.88 -5.74 -30.94
C PRO A 455 -14.94 -4.25 -30.60
N VAL A 456 -16.07 -3.76 -30.06
CA VAL A 456 -16.23 -2.35 -29.64
C VAL A 456 -15.31 -2.06 -28.44
N ALA A 457 -15.22 -2.98 -27.47
CA ALA A 457 -14.32 -2.83 -26.33
C ALA A 457 -12.85 -2.75 -26.78
N ILE A 458 -12.44 -3.56 -27.75
CA ILE A 458 -11.09 -3.53 -28.33
C ILE A 458 -10.83 -2.17 -29.00
N VAL A 459 -11.74 -1.69 -29.85
CA VAL A 459 -11.58 -0.38 -30.51
C VAL A 459 -11.46 0.76 -29.51
N LEU A 460 -12.33 0.81 -28.50
CA LEU A 460 -12.27 1.84 -27.45
C LEU A 460 -10.95 1.78 -26.65
N THR A 461 -10.46 0.57 -26.38
CA THR A 461 -9.17 0.39 -25.69
C THR A 461 -8.01 0.88 -26.57
N LEU A 462 -8.00 0.57 -27.87
CA LEU A 462 -7.00 1.08 -28.82
C LEU A 462 -7.06 2.60 -28.94
N VAL A 463 -8.25 3.20 -28.96
CA VAL A 463 -8.43 4.66 -28.92
C VAL A 463 -7.84 5.25 -27.62
N SER A 464 -8.09 4.62 -26.47
CA SER A 464 -7.48 5.04 -25.19
C SER A 464 -5.94 5.04 -25.27
N ILE A 465 -5.34 3.98 -25.80
CA ILE A 465 -3.88 3.86 -25.97
C ILE A 465 -3.36 4.95 -26.93
N ALA A 466 -4.01 5.15 -28.06
CA ALA A 466 -3.59 6.15 -29.06
C ALA A 466 -3.65 7.58 -28.51
N VAL A 467 -4.74 7.94 -27.81
CA VAL A 467 -4.89 9.25 -27.18
C VAL A 467 -3.85 9.46 -26.08
N ALA A 468 -3.63 8.46 -25.22
CA ALA A 468 -2.63 8.51 -24.16
C ALA A 468 -1.20 8.70 -24.74
N THR A 469 -0.85 7.92 -25.75
CA THR A 469 0.45 8.03 -26.43
C THR A 469 0.65 9.41 -27.04
N ARG A 470 -0.37 9.94 -27.74
CA ARG A 470 -0.33 11.30 -28.29
C ARG A 470 -0.15 12.36 -27.21
N GLN A 471 -0.84 12.23 -26.09
CA GLN A 471 -0.72 13.18 -24.96
C GLN A 471 0.68 13.14 -24.34
N VAL A 472 1.23 11.96 -24.08
CA VAL A 472 2.59 11.80 -23.54
C VAL A 472 3.63 12.38 -24.49
N LEU A 473 3.55 12.07 -25.79
CA LEU A 473 4.45 12.62 -26.79
C LEU A 473 4.37 14.15 -26.91
N ALA A 474 3.14 14.71 -26.81
CA ALA A 474 2.94 16.16 -26.82
C ALA A 474 3.54 16.87 -25.58
N MET A 475 3.56 16.18 -24.43
CA MET A 475 4.22 16.69 -23.21
C MET A 475 5.74 16.59 -23.27
N TRP A 476 6.28 15.58 -23.95
CA TRP A 476 7.74 15.40 -24.16
C TRP A 476 8.35 16.44 -25.11
N ARG A 477 7.55 16.97 -26.03
CA ARG A 477 8.00 17.98 -27.01
C ARG A 477 7.94 19.43 -26.49
N ARG A 478 7.35 19.63 -25.31
CA ARG A 478 7.31 20.94 -24.61
C ARG A 478 8.35 21.00 -23.50
#